data_cd59f9760fd45f7b0e3348615a9c072c
#
_entry.id   cd59f9760fd45f7b0e3348615a9c072c
#
_cell.length_a   1.000
_cell.length_b   1.000
_cell.length_c   1.000
_cell.angle_alpha   90.00
_cell.angle_beta   90.00
_cell.angle_gamma   90.00
#
_symmetry.space_group_name_H-M   'P 1'
#
loop_
_entity.id
_entity.type
_entity.pdbx_description
1 polymer ?
#
loop_
_entity_poly.entity_id
_entity_poly.type
_entity_poly.pdbx_seq_one_letter_code
_entity_poly.pdbx_strand_id
1 'polypeptide(L)'
;MPVEIYGKTPAQGADWRIPCCTIKDYPRFGYRGMLIDVARYFSSVEEVKKFLDMMEIHKMNVFHWHLTDDQGWRIEIKKYPELTTTGSKRRHTLVGHHHVSNEYDGIPYGEGMWYSQEEIREVVDYAASKGITVIPEIDLPGHMMGALAAYPHLGCTGGPYEVLGKWGISDDVLCAGKEENYRFLENVLEEVCALFPSEYIHIGGDECPKTRWETCPRCQAKIKELGLEDDDKHTAEHYLQSHVMKRMAQFLAERGKKIIGWEEMLQGELPQGSTVMAWRRNKYGHRAAKLGHDAIMSTRTYLYLDRYQSEDKENEPLAHSSYLPVEMVWAYDPYVSEDEKAGPLTEEQKKHILGIQANVWREYIPDNNHLEYMTYPRMDAVAEVQWLLPENKDWDRFRKGLDCMRKVYDLMGYNYATHVWDEEQELD
;
A
#
# COMPACT_ATOMS: atom_id res chain seq x y z
N MET A 1 25.35 16.54 -9.11
CA MET A 1 26.16 15.54 -9.85
C MET A 1 25.63 15.47 -11.27
N PRO A 2 26.47 15.17 -12.27
CA PRO A 2 25.95 14.93 -13.63
C PRO A 2 25.00 13.75 -13.64
N VAL A 3 23.89 13.84 -14.40
CA VAL A 3 22.87 12.77 -14.48
C VAL A 3 23.42 11.48 -15.10
N GLU A 4 24.51 11.58 -15.82
CA GLU A 4 25.20 10.44 -16.44
C GLU A 4 25.67 9.37 -15.42
N ILE A 5 25.72 9.70 -14.13
CA ILE A 5 26.03 8.72 -13.07
C ILE A 5 24.99 7.57 -13.04
N TYR A 6 23.75 7.83 -13.47
CA TYR A 6 22.69 6.85 -13.54
C TYR A 6 22.67 6.04 -14.84
N GLY A 7 23.53 6.42 -15.82
CA GLY A 7 23.60 5.75 -17.13
C GLY A 7 24.29 4.39 -17.06
N LYS A 8 23.80 3.46 -17.89
CA LYS A 8 24.40 2.11 -18.06
C LYS A 8 25.72 2.11 -18.81
N THR A 9 26.07 3.22 -19.48
CA THR A 9 27.33 3.36 -20.24
C THR A 9 28.23 4.39 -19.58
N PRO A 10 29.56 4.20 -19.57
CA PRO A 10 30.48 5.18 -19.02
C PRO A 10 30.33 6.54 -19.71
N ALA A 11 30.15 7.60 -18.94
CA ALA A 11 30.09 8.96 -19.45
C ALA A 11 31.45 9.40 -19.96
N GLN A 12 31.55 9.65 -21.26
CA GLN A 12 32.79 10.20 -21.88
C GLN A 12 32.76 11.72 -21.79
N GLY A 13 33.80 12.31 -21.18
CA GLY A 13 33.98 13.75 -21.10
C GLY A 13 33.18 14.45 -19.98
N ALA A 14 32.57 13.71 -19.07
CA ALA A 14 31.93 14.29 -17.89
C ALA A 14 32.93 14.95 -16.95
N ASP A 15 32.64 16.18 -16.52
CA ASP A 15 33.47 16.91 -15.55
C ASP A 15 33.06 16.53 -14.11
N TRP A 16 33.79 15.62 -13.51
CA TRP A 16 33.55 15.10 -12.17
C TRP A 16 34.14 16.04 -11.11
N ARG A 17 33.54 17.20 -10.92
CA ARG A 17 33.96 18.17 -9.88
C ARG A 17 32.92 18.24 -8.77
N ILE A 18 33.40 18.16 -7.53
CA ILE A 18 32.60 18.43 -6.33
C ILE A 18 33.20 19.69 -5.70
N PRO A 19 32.48 20.82 -5.59
CA PRO A 19 32.96 21.98 -4.90
C PRO A 19 33.19 21.69 -3.42
N CYS A 20 34.18 22.33 -2.81
CA CYS A 20 34.35 22.27 -1.36
C CYS A 20 33.13 22.94 -0.70
N CYS A 21 32.35 22.17 0.04
CA CYS A 21 31.14 22.65 0.72
C CYS A 21 30.90 21.86 2.00
N THR A 22 30.09 22.43 2.90
CA THR A 22 29.51 21.74 4.05
C THR A 22 28.07 21.42 3.71
N ILE A 23 27.69 20.12 3.80
CA ILE A 23 26.34 19.65 3.57
C ILE A 23 25.75 19.26 4.92
N LYS A 24 24.58 19.84 5.27
CA LYS A 24 23.73 19.42 6.38
C LYS A 24 22.39 19.01 5.82
N ASP A 25 22.16 17.72 5.73
CA ASP A 25 20.98 17.13 5.10
C ASP A 25 20.47 15.95 5.96
N TYR A 26 19.16 15.92 6.23
CA TYR A 26 18.50 14.86 7.01
C TYR A 26 17.02 14.84 6.67
N PRO A 27 16.36 13.67 6.72
CA PRO A 27 14.94 13.56 6.40
C PRO A 27 14.04 14.18 7.48
N ARG A 28 12.90 14.69 7.06
CA ARG A 28 11.80 15.11 7.96
C ARG A 28 11.22 13.91 8.71
N PHE A 29 11.08 12.75 8.03
CA PHE A 29 10.48 11.55 8.58
C PHE A 29 11.41 10.35 8.52
N GLY A 30 11.36 9.51 9.57
CA GLY A 30 12.03 8.22 9.62
C GLY A 30 11.44 7.19 8.69
N TYR A 31 10.11 7.16 8.57
CA TYR A 31 9.37 6.30 7.64
C TYR A 31 9.08 7.07 6.34
N ARG A 32 9.57 6.58 5.22
CA ARG A 32 9.38 7.16 3.88
C ARG A 32 9.02 6.05 2.92
N GLY A 33 7.71 5.81 2.79
CA GLY A 33 7.19 4.61 2.15
C GLY A 33 6.58 4.82 0.77
N MET A 34 6.60 3.72 0.00
CA MET A 34 5.79 3.52 -1.20
C MET A 34 5.18 2.13 -1.19
N LEU A 35 3.94 2.01 -1.67
CA LEU A 35 3.24 0.74 -1.88
C LEU A 35 3.08 0.45 -3.37
N ILE A 36 3.26 -0.84 -3.73
CA ILE A 36 2.74 -1.40 -4.98
C ILE A 36 1.74 -2.51 -4.67
N ASP A 37 0.57 -2.44 -5.33
CA ASP A 37 -0.41 -3.51 -5.37
C ASP A 37 -0.05 -4.51 -6.47
N VAL A 38 0.34 -5.74 -6.09
CA VAL A 38 0.61 -6.82 -7.04
C VAL A 38 -0.53 -7.84 -7.10
N ALA A 39 -1.57 -7.67 -6.28
CA ALA A 39 -2.71 -8.55 -6.22
C ALA A 39 -3.66 -8.33 -7.41
N ARG A 40 -3.99 -7.07 -7.75
CA ARG A 40 -4.86 -6.73 -8.87
C ARG A 40 -4.19 -6.99 -10.19
N TYR A 41 -2.97 -6.47 -10.38
CA TYR A 41 -2.10 -6.82 -11.52
C TYR A 41 -0.68 -7.11 -11.03
N PHE A 42 -0.17 -8.25 -11.45
CA PHE A 42 1.12 -8.78 -11.01
C PHE A 42 2.29 -7.97 -11.59
N SER A 43 3.34 -7.79 -10.80
CA SER A 43 4.66 -7.33 -11.27
C SER A 43 5.67 -8.43 -11.13
N SER A 44 6.49 -8.66 -12.15
CA SER A 44 7.62 -9.58 -12.07
C SER A 44 8.67 -9.10 -11.05
N VAL A 45 9.54 -10.00 -10.63
CA VAL A 45 10.68 -9.66 -9.73
C VAL A 45 11.51 -8.52 -10.31
N GLU A 46 11.77 -8.52 -11.62
CA GLU A 46 12.55 -7.48 -12.27
C GLU A 46 11.84 -6.12 -12.28
N GLU A 47 10.50 -6.10 -12.45
CA GLU A 47 9.71 -4.87 -12.36
C GLU A 47 9.69 -4.31 -10.93
N VAL A 48 9.58 -5.17 -9.92
CA VAL A 48 9.67 -4.75 -8.51
C VAL A 48 11.06 -4.18 -8.22
N LYS A 49 12.15 -4.81 -8.68
CA LYS A 49 13.51 -4.29 -8.53
C LYS A 49 13.70 -2.94 -9.22
N LYS A 50 13.15 -2.78 -10.42
CA LYS A 50 13.15 -1.50 -11.13
C LYS A 50 12.48 -0.39 -10.32
N PHE A 51 11.37 -0.70 -9.64
CA PHE A 51 10.71 0.25 -8.74
C PHE A 51 11.56 0.57 -7.50
N LEU A 52 12.24 -0.42 -6.92
CA LEU A 52 13.16 -0.23 -5.80
C LEU A 52 14.37 0.65 -6.18
N ASP A 53 14.84 0.59 -7.43
CA ASP A 53 15.90 1.47 -7.92
C ASP A 53 15.49 2.94 -7.86
N MET A 54 14.25 3.23 -8.24
CA MET A 54 13.73 4.60 -8.15
C MET A 54 13.48 5.02 -6.71
N MET A 55 13.03 4.12 -5.84
CA MET A 55 12.90 4.41 -4.41
C MET A 55 14.24 4.79 -3.78
N GLU A 56 15.33 4.11 -4.15
CA GLU A 56 16.69 4.44 -3.70
C GLU A 56 17.10 5.87 -4.14
N ILE A 57 16.90 6.21 -5.41
CA ILE A 57 17.19 7.54 -5.96
C ILE A 57 16.45 8.64 -5.19
N HIS A 58 15.20 8.36 -4.80
CA HIS A 58 14.35 9.26 -4.05
C HIS A 58 14.57 9.20 -2.53
N LYS A 59 15.57 8.44 -2.05
CA LYS A 59 15.90 8.29 -0.61
C LYS A 59 14.74 7.73 0.22
N MET A 60 13.84 6.98 -0.39
CA MET A 60 12.79 6.24 0.30
C MET A 60 13.38 4.98 0.93
N ASN A 61 12.85 4.57 2.08
CA ASN A 61 13.45 3.49 2.87
C ASN A 61 12.47 2.38 3.27
N VAL A 62 11.21 2.48 2.84
CA VAL A 62 10.19 1.47 3.13
C VAL A 62 9.42 1.13 1.88
N PHE A 63 9.47 -0.13 1.46
CA PHE A 63 8.66 -0.71 0.41
C PHE A 63 7.53 -1.53 1.03
N HIS A 64 6.29 -1.06 0.86
CA HIS A 64 5.09 -1.79 1.27
C HIS A 64 4.62 -2.66 0.10
N TRP A 65 4.66 -3.97 0.27
CA TRP A 65 4.33 -4.94 -0.76
C TRP A 65 2.95 -5.55 -0.49
N HIS A 66 1.93 -5.08 -1.21
CA HIS A 66 0.56 -5.56 -1.10
C HIS A 66 0.39 -6.85 -1.90
N LEU A 67 0.51 -7.99 -1.21
CA LEU A 67 0.68 -9.31 -1.80
C LEU A 67 -0.62 -10.09 -1.99
N THR A 68 -1.70 -9.70 -1.31
CA THR A 68 -2.96 -10.45 -1.31
C THR A 68 -4.17 -9.52 -1.32
N ASP A 69 -5.18 -9.87 -2.12
CA ASP A 69 -6.46 -9.17 -2.18
C ASP A 69 -7.54 -10.07 -2.80
N ASP A 70 -8.75 -9.57 -2.97
CA ASP A 70 -9.89 -10.28 -3.57
C ASP A 70 -9.63 -10.75 -5.01
N GLN A 71 -8.70 -10.10 -5.74
CA GLN A 71 -8.41 -10.38 -7.14
C GLN A 71 -7.17 -11.26 -7.34
N GLY A 72 -6.49 -11.64 -6.26
CA GLY A 72 -5.37 -12.58 -6.35
C GLY A 72 -4.53 -12.69 -5.10
N TRP A 73 -4.00 -13.87 -4.88
CA TRP A 73 -3.01 -14.21 -3.87
C TRP A 73 -1.64 -14.40 -4.53
N ARG A 74 -0.61 -13.65 -4.13
CA ARG A 74 0.66 -13.56 -4.86
C ARG A 74 1.90 -14.07 -4.13
N ILE A 75 1.77 -14.63 -2.94
CA ILE A 75 2.89 -15.16 -2.15
C ILE A 75 2.73 -16.65 -1.91
N GLU A 76 3.80 -17.42 -2.15
CA GLU A 76 3.84 -18.86 -1.83
C GLU A 76 3.80 -19.07 -0.32
N ILE A 77 2.82 -19.87 0.12
CA ILE A 77 2.74 -20.43 1.47
C ILE A 77 2.82 -21.96 1.31
N LYS A 78 3.96 -22.55 1.65
CA LYS A 78 4.24 -23.97 1.40
C LYS A 78 3.24 -24.89 2.08
N LYS A 79 2.71 -24.46 3.24
CA LYS A 79 1.68 -25.20 3.96
C LYS A 79 0.33 -25.18 3.26
N TYR A 80 0.08 -24.18 2.41
CA TYR A 80 -1.20 -23.96 1.74
C TYR A 80 -1.01 -23.72 0.22
N PRO A 81 -0.64 -24.74 -0.55
CA PRO A 81 -0.28 -24.58 -1.96
C PRO A 81 -1.42 -24.10 -2.86
N GLU A 82 -2.68 -24.37 -2.49
CA GLU A 82 -3.83 -23.90 -3.26
C GLU A 82 -3.97 -22.36 -3.27
N LEU A 83 -3.34 -21.65 -2.33
CA LEU A 83 -3.32 -20.19 -2.33
C LEU A 83 -2.70 -19.62 -3.61
N THR A 84 -1.67 -20.29 -4.16
CA THR A 84 -1.03 -19.88 -5.41
C THR A 84 -1.54 -20.64 -6.63
N THR A 85 -1.94 -21.90 -6.50
CA THR A 85 -2.43 -22.70 -7.65
C THR A 85 -3.89 -22.37 -8.02
N THR A 86 -4.69 -21.93 -7.07
CA THR A 86 -6.10 -21.52 -7.25
C THR A 86 -6.31 -20.04 -6.93
N GLY A 87 -5.84 -19.59 -5.77
CA GLY A 87 -6.09 -18.23 -5.26
C GLY A 87 -5.44 -17.11 -6.05
N SER A 88 -4.44 -17.42 -6.89
CA SER A 88 -3.81 -16.44 -7.79
C SER A 88 -4.62 -16.16 -9.06
N LYS A 89 -5.60 -17.02 -9.41
CA LYS A 89 -6.23 -17.06 -10.73
C LYS A 89 -7.65 -16.52 -10.72
N ARG A 90 -7.96 -15.58 -11.59
CA ARG A 90 -9.32 -15.15 -11.89
C ARG A 90 -9.71 -15.53 -13.32
N ARG A 91 -11.01 -15.75 -13.55
CA ARG A 91 -11.53 -16.26 -14.83
C ARG A 91 -11.54 -15.23 -15.94
N HIS A 92 -11.65 -13.96 -15.57
CA HIS A 92 -11.73 -12.81 -16.47
C HIS A 92 -11.43 -11.54 -15.66
N THR A 93 -11.24 -10.43 -16.36
CA THR A 93 -11.07 -9.12 -15.72
C THR A 93 -12.10 -8.14 -16.26
N LEU A 94 -12.64 -7.28 -15.40
CA LEU A 94 -13.55 -6.20 -15.77
C LEU A 94 -12.87 -5.24 -16.75
N VAL A 95 -13.56 -4.89 -17.84
CA VAL A 95 -13.12 -3.90 -18.81
C VAL A 95 -13.75 -2.55 -18.49
N GLY A 96 -12.93 -1.50 -18.39
CA GLY A 96 -13.38 -0.15 -18.04
C GLY A 96 -13.60 0.05 -16.55
N HIS A 97 -14.29 1.14 -16.20
CA HIS A 97 -14.43 1.56 -14.81
C HIS A 97 -15.55 0.78 -14.08
N HIS A 98 -15.30 0.26 -12.89
CA HIS A 98 -16.19 -0.64 -12.14
C HIS A 98 -17.56 -0.02 -11.76
N HIS A 99 -17.68 1.30 -11.73
CA HIS A 99 -18.96 1.97 -11.45
C HIS A 99 -19.90 2.05 -12.65
N VAL A 100 -19.38 1.89 -13.88
CA VAL A 100 -20.15 2.08 -15.11
C VAL A 100 -20.12 0.87 -16.04
N SER A 101 -19.11 0.01 -15.93
CA SER A 101 -18.96 -1.18 -16.78
C SER A 101 -19.39 -2.46 -16.05
N ASN A 102 -19.97 -3.39 -16.82
CA ASN A 102 -20.17 -4.78 -16.42
C ASN A 102 -19.65 -5.73 -17.53
N GLU A 103 -18.77 -5.23 -18.39
CA GLU A 103 -18.12 -6.00 -19.43
C GLU A 103 -16.86 -6.67 -18.90
N TYR A 104 -16.59 -7.88 -19.37
CA TYR A 104 -15.42 -8.65 -18.99
C TYR A 104 -14.65 -9.08 -20.23
N ASP A 105 -13.32 -9.12 -20.14
CA ASP A 105 -12.44 -9.51 -21.23
C ASP A 105 -12.53 -11.01 -21.61
N GLY A 106 -13.08 -11.82 -20.71
CA GLY A 106 -13.17 -13.28 -20.90
C GLY A 106 -11.83 -14.00 -20.88
N ILE A 107 -10.75 -13.32 -20.47
CA ILE A 107 -9.39 -13.85 -20.49
C ILE A 107 -8.97 -14.24 -19.05
N PRO A 108 -8.62 -15.52 -18.81
CA PRO A 108 -8.06 -15.92 -17.51
C PRO A 108 -6.77 -15.17 -17.19
N TYR A 109 -6.63 -14.74 -15.93
CA TYR A 109 -5.47 -14.00 -15.44
C TYR A 109 -4.91 -14.65 -14.18
N GLY A 110 -3.58 -14.62 -14.01
CA GLY A 110 -2.92 -15.00 -12.76
C GLY A 110 -2.24 -16.37 -12.78
N GLU A 111 -2.29 -17.14 -13.89
CA GLU A 111 -1.56 -18.41 -14.00
C GLU A 111 -0.05 -18.17 -13.90
N GLY A 112 0.60 -18.79 -12.88
CA GLY A 112 2.03 -18.59 -12.61
C GLY A 112 2.41 -17.18 -12.12
N MET A 113 1.44 -16.31 -11.87
CA MET A 113 1.67 -14.92 -11.42
C MET A 113 1.62 -14.84 -9.89
N TRP A 114 2.65 -15.36 -9.26
CA TRP A 114 2.88 -15.33 -7.82
C TRP A 114 4.39 -15.48 -7.57
N TYR A 115 4.84 -15.11 -6.38
CA TYR A 115 6.25 -15.19 -6.00
C TYR A 115 6.50 -16.45 -5.18
N SER A 116 7.50 -17.23 -5.58
CA SER A 116 8.09 -18.29 -4.75
C SER A 116 8.78 -17.67 -3.53
N GLN A 117 8.99 -18.46 -2.49
CA GLN A 117 9.73 -17.99 -1.32
C GLN A 117 11.17 -17.59 -1.66
N GLU A 118 11.75 -18.20 -2.68
CA GLU A 118 13.06 -17.87 -3.21
C GLU A 118 13.06 -16.47 -3.87
N GLU A 119 12.06 -16.17 -4.71
CA GLU A 119 11.88 -14.85 -5.33
C GLU A 119 11.58 -13.75 -4.29
N ILE A 120 10.79 -14.08 -3.25
CA ILE A 120 10.57 -13.15 -2.12
C ILE A 120 11.91 -12.77 -1.46
N ARG A 121 12.75 -13.77 -1.14
CA ARG A 121 14.08 -13.51 -0.54
C ARG A 121 14.96 -12.67 -1.46
N GLU A 122 14.94 -12.96 -2.75
CA GLU A 122 15.70 -12.20 -3.76
C GLU A 122 15.31 -10.72 -3.77
N VAL A 123 14.01 -10.40 -3.72
CA VAL A 123 13.52 -9.00 -3.63
C VAL A 123 13.89 -8.37 -2.30
N VAL A 124 13.74 -9.09 -1.18
CA VAL A 124 14.07 -8.60 0.17
C VAL A 124 15.57 -8.28 0.27
N ASP A 125 16.44 -9.17 -0.21
CA ASP A 125 17.89 -8.96 -0.20
C ASP A 125 18.28 -7.80 -1.12
N TYR A 126 17.65 -7.68 -2.29
CA TYR A 126 17.88 -6.57 -3.21
C TYR A 126 17.48 -5.22 -2.57
N ALA A 127 16.31 -5.15 -1.96
CA ALA A 127 15.84 -3.96 -1.24
C ALA A 127 16.80 -3.59 -0.09
N ALA A 128 17.24 -4.59 0.69
CA ALA A 128 18.17 -4.38 1.79
C ALA A 128 19.51 -3.81 1.31
N SER A 129 20.02 -4.24 0.14
CA SER A 129 21.24 -3.69 -0.46
C SER A 129 21.14 -2.20 -0.79
N LYS A 130 19.91 -1.66 -0.91
CA LYS A 130 19.58 -0.25 -1.17
C LYS A 130 19.16 0.53 0.09
N GLY A 131 19.21 -0.11 1.26
CA GLY A 131 18.75 0.48 2.52
C GLY A 131 17.22 0.60 2.61
N ILE A 132 16.48 -0.24 1.86
CA ILE A 132 15.02 -0.27 1.85
C ILE A 132 14.54 -1.49 2.62
N THR A 133 13.65 -1.29 3.58
CA THR A 133 12.96 -2.34 4.32
C THR A 133 11.69 -2.72 3.58
N VAL A 134 11.48 -4.01 3.34
CA VAL A 134 10.25 -4.54 2.75
C VAL A 134 9.25 -4.88 3.86
N ILE A 135 8.07 -4.28 3.82
CA ILE A 135 6.94 -4.61 4.70
C ILE A 135 5.91 -5.37 3.86
N PRO A 136 5.69 -6.66 4.11
CA PRO A 136 4.65 -7.42 3.41
C PRO A 136 3.29 -7.09 3.98
N GLU A 137 2.27 -7.08 3.12
CA GLU A 137 0.87 -7.06 3.53
C GLU A 137 0.19 -8.38 3.17
N ILE A 138 -0.45 -8.96 4.18
CA ILE A 138 -1.43 -10.03 4.06
C ILE A 138 -2.74 -9.47 4.62
N ASP A 139 -3.62 -9.06 3.73
CA ASP A 139 -4.87 -8.43 4.14
C ASP A 139 -5.83 -9.43 4.76
N LEU A 140 -6.41 -9.06 5.91
CA LEU A 140 -7.34 -9.86 6.68
C LEU A 140 -8.22 -8.96 7.59
N PRO A 141 -9.43 -9.38 7.95
CA PRO A 141 -10.17 -10.57 7.51
C PRO A 141 -11.03 -10.32 6.27
N GLY A 142 -11.05 -9.09 5.72
CA GLY A 142 -11.56 -8.71 4.42
C GLY A 142 -10.55 -9.01 3.30
N HIS A 143 -10.87 -8.69 2.06
CA HIS A 143 -10.00 -8.82 0.88
C HIS A 143 -9.34 -10.22 0.73
N MET A 144 -10.07 -11.27 1.13
CA MET A 144 -9.55 -12.64 1.20
C MET A 144 -10.15 -13.60 0.15
N MET A 145 -10.79 -13.10 -0.92
CA MET A 145 -11.41 -13.97 -1.93
C MET A 145 -10.40 -14.90 -2.61
N GLY A 146 -9.14 -14.49 -2.75
CA GLY A 146 -8.07 -15.39 -3.20
C GLY A 146 -7.91 -16.61 -2.28
N ALA A 147 -7.90 -16.40 -0.97
CA ALA A 147 -7.84 -17.47 0.02
C ALA A 147 -9.14 -18.29 0.10
N LEU A 148 -10.30 -17.62 0.03
CA LEU A 148 -11.61 -18.30 0.09
C LEU A 148 -11.84 -19.17 -1.15
N ALA A 149 -11.41 -18.75 -2.33
CA ALA A 149 -11.49 -19.56 -3.55
C ALA A 149 -10.59 -20.81 -3.44
N ALA A 150 -9.40 -20.68 -2.84
CA ALA A 150 -8.48 -21.79 -2.61
C ALA A 150 -8.98 -22.76 -1.53
N TYR A 151 -9.53 -22.22 -0.44
CA TYR A 151 -9.99 -22.98 0.74
C TYR A 151 -11.39 -22.53 1.16
N PRO A 152 -12.46 -22.99 0.50
CA PRO A 152 -13.82 -22.50 0.72
C PRO A 152 -14.34 -22.66 2.17
N HIS A 153 -13.80 -23.60 2.91
CA HIS A 153 -14.17 -23.79 4.32
C HIS A 153 -13.78 -22.60 5.21
N LEU A 154 -12.89 -21.71 4.77
CA LEU A 154 -12.50 -20.50 5.51
C LEU A 154 -13.63 -19.46 5.57
N GLY A 155 -14.53 -19.42 4.59
CA GLY A 155 -15.65 -18.48 4.58
C GLY A 155 -16.85 -18.91 5.41
N CYS A 156 -17.78 -18.00 5.63
CA CYS A 156 -18.98 -18.24 6.43
C CYS A 156 -19.94 -19.24 5.80
N THR A 157 -20.10 -19.19 4.46
CA THR A 157 -21.03 -20.05 3.71
C THR A 157 -20.41 -21.40 3.32
N GLY A 158 -19.07 -21.51 3.32
CA GLY A 158 -18.36 -22.70 2.85
C GLY A 158 -18.25 -22.81 1.33
N GLY A 159 -18.58 -21.74 0.60
CA GLY A 159 -18.44 -21.64 -0.85
C GLY A 159 -19.61 -22.24 -1.68
N PRO A 160 -19.41 -22.44 -2.97
CA PRO A 160 -18.17 -22.15 -3.71
C PRO A 160 -17.85 -20.66 -3.78
N TYR A 161 -16.55 -20.33 -3.82
CA TYR A 161 -16.04 -18.97 -4.02
C TYR A 161 -15.16 -18.91 -5.26
N GLU A 162 -15.08 -17.74 -5.87
CA GLU A 162 -14.19 -17.48 -7.01
C GLU A 162 -13.35 -16.23 -6.72
N VAL A 163 -12.11 -16.23 -7.19
CA VAL A 163 -11.27 -15.02 -7.19
C VAL A 163 -11.97 -13.94 -8.02
N LEU A 164 -12.08 -12.72 -7.49
CA LEU A 164 -12.85 -11.67 -8.15
C LEU A 164 -12.22 -11.22 -9.46
N GLY A 165 -13.03 -11.15 -10.50
CA GLY A 165 -12.66 -10.55 -11.78
C GLY A 165 -13.05 -9.08 -11.92
N LYS A 166 -13.61 -8.48 -10.88
CA LYS A 166 -14.02 -7.07 -10.83
C LYS A 166 -13.35 -6.35 -9.67
N TRP A 167 -13.34 -5.03 -9.75
CA TRP A 167 -12.85 -4.17 -8.68
C TRP A 167 -13.95 -3.86 -7.65
N GLY A 168 -13.54 -3.60 -6.42
CA GLY A 168 -14.43 -3.32 -5.30
C GLY A 168 -14.30 -4.35 -4.17
N ILE A 169 -15.23 -4.32 -3.24
CA ILE A 169 -15.22 -5.06 -1.98
C ILE A 169 -16.14 -6.27 -2.08
N SER A 170 -15.72 -7.42 -1.57
CA SER A 170 -16.57 -8.62 -1.43
C SER A 170 -17.29 -8.64 -0.09
N ASP A 171 -18.58 -9.04 -0.09
CA ASP A 171 -19.30 -9.38 1.16
C ASP A 171 -18.77 -10.66 1.81
N ASP A 172 -18.13 -11.53 1.03
CA ASP A 172 -17.53 -12.76 1.55
C ASP A 172 -16.15 -12.50 2.13
N VAL A 173 -16.05 -12.70 3.43
CA VAL A 173 -14.84 -12.48 4.24
C VAL A 173 -14.51 -13.74 5.03
N LEU A 174 -13.33 -13.77 5.65
CA LEU A 174 -12.94 -14.87 6.55
C LEU A 174 -13.98 -15.04 7.66
N CYS A 175 -14.40 -16.27 7.95
CA CYS A 175 -15.31 -16.57 9.05
C CYS A 175 -14.59 -16.46 10.39
N ALA A 176 -14.85 -15.40 11.14
CA ALA A 176 -14.23 -15.15 12.45
C ALA A 176 -14.74 -16.06 13.58
N GLY A 177 -15.80 -16.84 13.32
CA GLY A 177 -16.37 -17.78 14.30
C GLY A 177 -15.70 -19.17 14.34
N LYS A 178 -14.66 -19.40 13.52
CA LYS A 178 -13.99 -20.71 13.42
C LYS A 178 -12.57 -20.65 13.95
N GLU A 179 -12.25 -21.46 14.95
CA GLU A 179 -10.90 -21.54 15.51
C GLU A 179 -9.85 -22.03 14.50
N GLU A 180 -10.24 -22.87 13.57
CA GLU A 180 -9.38 -23.35 12.49
C GLU A 180 -8.88 -22.21 11.57
N ASN A 181 -9.68 -21.15 11.41
CA ASN A 181 -9.33 -19.99 10.58
C ASN A 181 -8.23 -19.15 11.24
N TYR A 182 -8.24 -19.01 12.55
CA TYR A 182 -7.15 -18.37 13.27
C TYR A 182 -5.82 -19.13 13.10
N ARG A 183 -5.90 -20.48 13.18
CA ARG A 183 -4.71 -21.32 12.90
C ARG A 183 -4.24 -21.22 11.46
N PHE A 184 -5.16 -21.07 10.51
CA PHE A 184 -4.79 -20.81 9.12
C PHE A 184 -4.00 -19.51 9.01
N LEU A 185 -4.51 -18.39 9.56
CA LEU A 185 -3.83 -17.09 9.56
C LEU A 185 -2.47 -17.16 10.28
N GLU A 186 -2.43 -17.79 11.46
CA GLU A 186 -1.19 -18.00 12.22
C GLU A 186 -0.13 -18.75 11.40
N ASN A 187 -0.53 -19.80 10.67
CA ASN A 187 0.39 -20.56 9.81
C ASN A 187 0.89 -19.75 8.59
N VAL A 188 0.01 -18.92 7.99
CA VAL A 188 0.40 -18.00 6.91
C VAL A 188 1.42 -16.99 7.43
N LEU A 189 1.09 -16.34 8.54
CA LEU A 189 1.96 -15.32 9.16
C LEU A 189 3.28 -15.90 9.68
N GLU A 190 3.32 -17.18 10.09
CA GLU A 190 4.56 -17.87 10.45
C GLU A 190 5.56 -17.91 9.29
N GLU A 191 5.08 -18.32 8.08
CA GLU A 191 5.93 -18.37 6.90
C GLU A 191 6.32 -16.96 6.43
N VAL A 192 5.41 -15.99 6.52
CA VAL A 192 5.69 -14.58 6.22
C VAL A 192 6.78 -14.02 7.16
N CYS A 193 6.70 -14.28 8.46
CA CYS A 193 7.72 -13.85 9.41
C CYS A 193 9.12 -14.42 9.09
N ALA A 194 9.18 -15.64 8.58
CA ALA A 194 10.45 -16.28 8.19
C ALA A 194 11.05 -15.72 6.90
N LEU A 195 10.24 -15.09 6.05
CA LEU A 195 10.65 -14.51 4.78
C LEU A 195 11.08 -13.03 4.90
N PHE A 196 10.43 -12.29 5.80
CA PHE A 196 10.62 -10.84 5.90
C PHE A 196 11.31 -10.47 7.22
N PRO A 197 12.54 -9.93 7.17
CA PRO A 197 13.27 -9.50 8.38
C PRO A 197 12.69 -8.24 9.01
N SER A 198 11.80 -7.51 8.34
CA SER A 198 11.14 -6.31 8.86
C SER A 198 10.58 -6.52 10.27
N GLU A 199 10.73 -5.51 11.13
CA GLU A 199 10.05 -5.45 12.43
C GLU A 199 8.52 -5.41 12.28
N TYR A 200 8.02 -4.93 11.14
CA TYR A 200 6.60 -4.73 10.86
C TYR A 200 6.06 -5.74 9.86
N ILE A 201 4.84 -6.23 10.12
CA ILE A 201 3.98 -6.93 9.16
C ILE A 201 2.68 -6.15 9.06
N HIS A 202 2.27 -5.83 7.84
CA HIS A 202 0.98 -5.19 7.60
C HIS A 202 -0.09 -6.29 7.47
N ILE A 203 -1.18 -6.17 8.23
CA ILE A 203 -2.25 -7.17 8.28
C ILE A 203 -3.60 -6.62 7.78
N GLY A 204 -3.57 -5.56 6.97
CA GLY A 204 -4.75 -4.96 6.36
C GLY A 204 -5.77 -4.44 7.37
N GLY A 205 -6.98 -4.95 7.29
CA GLY A 205 -8.09 -4.65 8.20
C GLY A 205 -9.08 -3.63 7.68
N ASP A 206 -8.89 -3.14 6.47
CA ASP A 206 -9.78 -2.21 5.80
C ASP A 206 -11.00 -2.91 5.19
N GLU A 207 -12.01 -2.12 4.93
CA GLU A 207 -13.17 -2.44 4.10
C GLU A 207 -13.80 -3.84 4.30
N CYS A 208 -13.69 -4.39 5.51
CA CYS A 208 -14.26 -5.71 5.85
C CYS A 208 -15.77 -5.59 6.11
N PRO A 209 -16.67 -6.03 5.20
CA PRO A 209 -18.11 -6.00 5.43
C PRO A 209 -18.52 -6.97 6.55
N LYS A 210 -19.55 -6.58 7.30
CA LYS A 210 -20.08 -7.38 8.41
C LYS A 210 -21.25 -8.26 8.00
N THR A 211 -21.78 -8.09 6.80
CA THR A 211 -22.99 -8.74 6.24
C THR A 211 -23.00 -10.25 6.47
N ARG A 212 -21.86 -10.92 6.21
CA ARG A 212 -21.79 -12.38 6.43
C ARG A 212 -21.75 -12.76 7.90
N TRP A 213 -21.09 -11.96 8.73
CA TRP A 213 -20.98 -12.24 10.17
C TRP A 213 -22.29 -12.05 10.92
N GLU A 214 -23.09 -11.06 10.54
CA GLU A 214 -24.41 -10.79 11.12
C GLU A 214 -25.35 -12.01 11.05
N THR A 215 -25.24 -12.80 10.00
CA THR A 215 -26.10 -13.96 9.77
C THR A 215 -25.42 -15.32 10.00
N CYS A 216 -24.08 -15.34 10.20
CA CYS A 216 -23.32 -16.57 10.39
C CYS A 216 -23.49 -17.10 11.83
N PRO A 217 -24.08 -18.31 12.04
CA PRO A 217 -24.28 -18.84 13.39
C PRO A 217 -22.99 -19.01 14.20
N ARG A 218 -21.84 -19.25 13.52
CA ARG A 218 -20.53 -19.42 14.18
C ARG A 218 -19.98 -18.08 14.63
N CYS A 219 -20.09 -17.02 13.79
CA CYS A 219 -19.67 -15.67 14.16
C CYS A 219 -20.52 -15.13 15.30
N GLN A 220 -21.85 -15.32 15.26
CA GLN A 220 -22.76 -14.92 16.33
C GLN A 220 -22.50 -15.69 17.64
N ALA A 221 -22.17 -16.98 17.55
CA ALA A 221 -21.77 -17.76 18.73
C ALA A 221 -20.45 -17.23 19.33
N LYS A 222 -19.47 -16.83 18.49
CA LYS A 222 -18.20 -16.25 18.94
C LYS A 222 -18.41 -14.87 19.57
N ILE A 223 -19.26 -14.03 19.01
CA ILE A 223 -19.66 -12.72 19.59
C ILE A 223 -20.23 -12.94 20.99
N LYS A 224 -21.14 -13.89 21.14
CA LYS A 224 -21.74 -14.22 22.44
C LYS A 224 -20.71 -14.79 23.43
N GLU A 225 -19.82 -15.68 22.98
CA GLU A 225 -18.72 -16.25 23.77
C GLU A 225 -17.82 -15.17 24.35
N LEU A 226 -17.50 -14.17 23.52
CA LEU A 226 -16.61 -13.06 23.88
C LEU A 226 -17.33 -11.93 24.62
N GLY A 227 -18.67 -11.98 24.77
CA GLY A 227 -19.46 -10.93 25.38
C GLY A 227 -19.41 -9.59 24.64
N LEU A 228 -19.29 -9.63 23.30
CA LEU A 228 -19.23 -8.41 22.48
C LEU A 228 -20.65 -7.87 22.30
N GLU A 229 -20.82 -6.56 22.47
CA GLU A 229 -22.11 -5.87 22.40
C GLU A 229 -21.97 -4.62 21.53
N ASP A 230 -23.07 -4.20 20.95
CA ASP A 230 -23.16 -2.92 20.22
C ASP A 230 -22.98 -1.74 21.18
N ASP A 231 -22.36 -0.67 20.71
CA ASP A 231 -22.37 0.62 21.37
C ASP A 231 -22.88 1.72 20.42
N ASP A 232 -22.81 2.97 20.86
CA ASP A 232 -23.26 4.13 20.07
C ASP A 232 -22.49 4.35 18.77
N LYS A 233 -21.38 3.66 18.55
CA LYS A 233 -20.46 3.87 17.42
C LYS A 233 -20.26 2.65 16.55
N HIS A 234 -20.26 1.47 17.14
CA HIS A 234 -19.86 0.21 16.49
C HIS A 234 -20.76 -0.95 16.91
N THR A 235 -20.96 -1.90 16.00
CA THR A 235 -21.67 -3.13 16.27
C THR A 235 -20.74 -4.20 16.85
N ALA A 236 -21.30 -5.26 17.42
CA ALA A 236 -20.55 -6.40 17.93
C ALA A 236 -19.63 -7.03 16.87
N GLU A 237 -20.02 -6.97 15.59
CA GLU A 237 -19.19 -7.47 14.48
C GLU A 237 -17.94 -6.61 14.25
N HIS A 238 -17.97 -5.30 14.50
CA HIS A 238 -16.76 -4.47 14.48
C HIS A 238 -15.80 -4.89 15.59
N TYR A 239 -16.32 -5.19 16.78
CA TYR A 239 -15.51 -5.73 17.88
C TYR A 239 -15.01 -7.16 17.62
N LEU A 240 -15.77 -7.97 16.88
CA LEU A 240 -15.29 -9.27 16.40
C LEU A 240 -14.11 -9.13 15.43
N GLN A 241 -14.13 -8.13 14.53
CA GLN A 241 -12.95 -7.81 13.70
C GLN A 241 -11.76 -7.42 14.57
N SER A 242 -11.97 -6.54 15.56
CA SER A 242 -10.90 -6.14 16.50
C SER A 242 -10.33 -7.36 17.24
N HIS A 243 -11.15 -8.35 17.59
CA HIS A 243 -10.68 -9.60 18.19
C HIS A 243 -9.77 -10.39 17.23
N VAL A 244 -10.11 -10.48 15.94
CA VAL A 244 -9.24 -11.11 14.92
C VAL A 244 -7.90 -10.41 14.84
N MET A 245 -7.92 -9.07 14.68
CA MET A 245 -6.71 -8.25 14.59
C MET A 245 -5.85 -8.37 15.86
N LYS A 246 -6.47 -8.32 17.04
CA LYS A 246 -5.78 -8.45 18.34
C LYS A 246 -5.09 -9.80 18.48
N ARG A 247 -5.74 -10.89 18.06
CA ARG A 247 -5.14 -12.23 18.09
C ARG A 247 -3.94 -12.35 17.16
N MET A 248 -4.03 -11.81 15.94
CA MET A 248 -2.90 -11.81 15.01
C MET A 248 -1.76 -10.91 15.50
N ALA A 249 -2.08 -9.76 16.10
CA ALA A 249 -1.09 -8.90 16.73
C ALA A 249 -0.33 -9.61 17.87
N GLN A 250 -1.03 -10.34 18.72
CA GLN A 250 -0.42 -11.13 19.80
C GLN A 250 0.48 -12.24 19.23
N PHE A 251 0.01 -12.97 18.23
CA PHE A 251 0.79 -14.01 17.56
C PHE A 251 2.09 -13.47 16.97
N LEU A 252 2.03 -12.29 16.32
CA LEU A 252 3.17 -11.61 15.73
C LEU A 252 4.13 -11.05 16.81
N ALA A 253 3.59 -10.50 17.90
CA ALA A 253 4.38 -10.00 19.02
C ALA A 253 5.23 -11.10 19.68
N GLU A 254 4.71 -12.32 19.81
CA GLU A 254 5.46 -13.48 20.30
C GLU A 254 6.67 -13.85 19.41
N ARG A 255 6.69 -13.35 18.16
CA ARG A 255 7.78 -13.49 17.16
C ARG A 255 8.63 -12.25 17.03
N GLY A 256 8.46 -11.29 17.94
CA GLY A 256 9.18 -10.02 17.93
C GLY A 256 8.77 -9.09 16.78
N LYS A 257 7.58 -9.29 16.19
CA LYS A 257 7.03 -8.44 15.14
C LYS A 257 5.97 -7.49 15.69
N LYS A 258 5.82 -6.33 15.05
CA LYS A 258 4.76 -5.37 15.29
C LYS A 258 3.79 -5.37 14.12
N ILE A 259 2.54 -5.04 14.36
CA ILE A 259 1.56 -4.89 13.29
C ILE A 259 1.47 -3.46 12.79
N ILE A 260 1.25 -3.34 11.48
CA ILE A 260 0.61 -2.19 10.86
C ILE A 260 -0.75 -2.66 10.37
N GLY A 261 -1.75 -1.81 10.43
CA GLY A 261 -3.04 -2.04 9.77
C GLY A 261 -3.70 -0.73 9.41
N TRP A 262 -4.66 -0.82 8.50
CA TRP A 262 -5.42 0.35 8.07
C TRP A 262 -6.25 0.94 9.23
N GLU A 263 -6.69 2.17 9.08
CA GLU A 263 -7.31 2.96 10.16
C GLU A 263 -8.62 2.38 10.73
N GLU A 264 -9.21 1.37 10.10
CA GLU A 264 -10.35 0.61 10.61
C GLU A 264 -10.04 -0.08 11.93
N MET A 265 -8.77 -0.33 12.22
CA MET A 265 -8.32 -0.81 13.54
C MET A 265 -8.76 0.12 14.69
N LEU A 266 -9.01 1.41 14.41
CA LEU A 266 -9.52 2.38 15.39
C LEU A 266 -11.00 2.17 15.75
N GLN A 267 -11.71 1.23 15.11
CA GLN A 267 -13.09 0.88 15.42
C GLN A 267 -13.21 -0.01 16.67
N GLY A 268 -12.11 -0.48 17.21
CA GLY A 268 -12.07 -1.25 18.44
C GLY A 268 -10.88 -0.91 19.32
N GLU A 269 -10.58 -1.79 20.26
CA GLU A 269 -9.40 -1.66 21.11
C GLU A 269 -8.13 -2.03 20.33
N LEU A 270 -7.22 -1.08 20.19
CA LEU A 270 -5.93 -1.30 19.56
C LEU A 270 -4.97 -2.06 20.49
N PRO A 271 -4.33 -3.14 20.03
CA PRO A 271 -3.24 -3.76 20.76
C PRO A 271 -2.09 -2.77 20.98
N GLN A 272 -1.45 -2.83 22.16
CA GLN A 272 -0.30 -1.99 22.43
C GLN A 272 0.82 -2.25 21.40
N GLY A 273 1.46 -1.20 20.90
CA GLY A 273 2.51 -1.30 19.89
C GLY A 273 2.01 -1.46 18.45
N SER A 274 0.69 -1.40 18.21
CA SER A 274 0.12 -1.32 16.87
C SER A 274 0.40 0.03 16.22
N THR A 275 0.70 0.02 14.92
CA THR A 275 0.84 1.22 14.09
C THR A 275 -0.37 1.32 13.15
N VAL A 276 -0.99 2.49 13.09
CA VAL A 276 -2.17 2.77 12.27
C VAL A 276 -1.74 3.40 10.94
N MET A 277 -2.13 2.84 9.82
CA MET A 277 -1.98 3.48 8.52
C MET A 277 -3.27 4.21 8.15
N ALA A 278 -3.19 5.56 8.16
CA ALA A 278 -4.34 6.43 7.91
C ALA A 278 -4.47 6.73 6.42
N TRP A 279 -5.52 6.20 5.76
CA TRP A 279 -5.68 6.31 4.32
C TRP A 279 -6.83 7.22 3.87
N ARG A 280 -7.92 7.31 4.62
CA ARG A 280 -9.06 8.15 4.22
C ARG A 280 -8.80 9.63 4.44
N ARG A 281 -8.29 10.01 5.63
CA ARG A 281 -8.02 11.40 6.02
C ARG A 281 -6.99 11.49 7.14
N ASN A 282 -6.28 12.61 7.24
CA ASN A 282 -5.29 12.89 8.28
C ASN A 282 -5.86 12.72 9.71
N LYS A 283 -7.13 13.07 9.93
CA LYS A 283 -7.78 12.98 11.25
C LYS A 283 -7.68 11.60 11.90
N TYR A 284 -7.60 10.53 11.13
CA TYR A 284 -7.48 9.16 11.68
C TYR A 284 -6.08 8.88 12.21
N GLY A 285 -5.04 9.28 11.49
CA GLY A 285 -3.67 9.24 12.00
C GLY A 285 -3.49 10.16 13.22
N HIS A 286 -4.09 11.34 13.19
CA HIS A 286 -4.10 12.25 14.36
C HIS A 286 -4.84 11.63 15.55
N ARG A 287 -5.93 10.90 15.33
CA ARG A 287 -6.63 10.16 16.39
C ARG A 287 -5.74 9.08 16.99
N ALA A 288 -5.03 8.29 16.17
CA ALA A 288 -4.08 7.30 16.64
C ALA A 288 -2.98 7.94 17.50
N ALA A 289 -2.35 9.02 17.01
CA ALA A 289 -1.32 9.76 17.74
C ALA A 289 -1.81 10.33 19.09
N LYS A 290 -3.04 10.84 19.13
CA LYS A 290 -3.68 11.35 20.38
C LYS A 290 -3.96 10.23 21.38
N LEU A 291 -4.15 8.99 20.92
CA LEU A 291 -4.32 7.80 21.76
C LEU A 291 -2.97 7.17 22.16
N GLY A 292 -1.84 7.74 21.73
CA GLY A 292 -0.49 7.24 22.02
C GLY A 292 -0.05 6.06 21.14
N HIS A 293 -0.68 5.87 19.98
CA HIS A 293 -0.29 4.89 18.98
C HIS A 293 0.46 5.57 17.83
N ASP A 294 1.42 4.85 17.28
CA ASP A 294 2.13 5.31 16.10
C ASP A 294 1.23 5.30 14.86
N ALA A 295 1.47 6.25 13.95
CA ALA A 295 0.70 6.37 12.72
C ALA A 295 1.58 6.67 11.51
N ILE A 296 1.19 6.10 10.36
CA ILE A 296 1.75 6.38 9.04
C ILE A 296 0.65 7.08 8.23
N MET A 297 1.00 8.20 7.63
CA MET A 297 0.05 9.00 6.87
C MET A 297 0.09 8.59 5.40
N SER A 298 -1.04 8.07 4.91
CA SER A 298 -1.20 7.56 3.54
C SER A 298 -2.50 8.06 2.89
N THR A 299 -2.82 9.32 3.12
CA THR A 299 -4.13 9.92 2.83
C THR A 299 -4.46 9.92 1.35
N ARG A 300 -5.55 9.25 0.98
CA ARG A 300 -5.95 9.01 -0.42
C ARG A 300 -6.12 10.27 -1.27
N THR A 301 -6.43 11.41 -0.65
CA THR A 301 -6.60 12.69 -1.35
C THR A 301 -5.29 13.20 -1.97
N TYR A 302 -4.14 12.84 -1.37
CA TYR A 302 -2.84 13.39 -1.74
C TYR A 302 -1.80 12.33 -2.11
N LEU A 303 -2.00 11.06 -1.70
CA LEU A 303 -0.96 10.03 -1.74
C LEU A 303 -1.37 8.75 -2.48
N TYR A 304 -2.57 8.70 -3.09
CA TYR A 304 -3.01 7.60 -3.93
C TYR A 304 -2.71 7.93 -5.40
N LEU A 305 -1.63 7.35 -5.91
CA LEU A 305 -1.11 7.66 -7.26
C LEU A 305 -1.82 6.85 -8.37
N ASP A 306 -2.91 6.19 -8.07
CA ASP A 306 -3.82 5.52 -9.00
C ASP A 306 -4.86 6.45 -9.63
N ARG A 307 -4.71 7.78 -9.43
CA ARG A 307 -5.61 8.83 -9.88
C ARG A 307 -5.10 9.53 -11.12
N TYR A 308 -6.01 10.13 -11.90
CA TYR A 308 -5.65 10.91 -13.08
C TYR A 308 -4.66 12.03 -12.76
N GLN A 309 -3.65 12.21 -13.61
CA GLN A 309 -2.67 13.28 -13.48
C GLN A 309 -3.07 14.55 -14.24
N SER A 310 -4.03 14.43 -15.19
CA SER A 310 -4.63 15.54 -15.94
C SER A 310 -6.14 15.57 -15.73
N GLU A 311 -6.76 16.74 -15.89
CA GLU A 311 -8.20 16.91 -15.97
C GLU A 311 -8.79 16.43 -17.31
N ASP A 312 -7.96 16.36 -18.36
CA ASP A 312 -8.31 15.81 -19.68
C ASP A 312 -8.27 14.27 -19.65
N LYS A 313 -9.28 13.70 -19.03
CA LYS A 313 -9.40 12.25 -18.82
C LYS A 313 -9.57 11.44 -20.12
N GLU A 314 -9.96 12.08 -21.21
CA GLU A 314 -10.14 11.40 -22.50
C GLU A 314 -8.78 11.00 -23.12
N ASN A 315 -7.75 11.77 -22.82
CA ASN A 315 -6.38 11.52 -23.29
C ASN A 315 -5.48 10.86 -22.23
N GLU A 316 -6.03 10.56 -21.04
CA GLU A 316 -5.31 9.85 -19.97
C GLU A 316 -5.53 8.33 -20.03
N PRO A 317 -4.56 7.51 -19.62
CA PRO A 317 -4.80 6.11 -19.30
C PRO A 317 -5.91 5.97 -18.25
N LEU A 318 -6.70 4.88 -18.35
CA LEU A 318 -7.76 4.64 -17.36
C LEU A 318 -7.20 4.60 -15.94
N ALA A 319 -7.82 5.38 -15.05
CA ALA A 319 -7.40 5.53 -13.66
C ALA A 319 -8.61 5.62 -12.73
N HIS A 320 -8.39 5.66 -11.43
CA HIS A 320 -9.45 5.95 -10.47
C HIS A 320 -10.01 7.36 -10.70
N SER A 321 -11.31 7.55 -10.50
CA SER A 321 -12.11 8.70 -10.96
C SER A 321 -11.67 10.10 -10.52
N SER A 322 -10.76 10.22 -9.56
CA SER A 322 -10.29 11.49 -9.01
C SER A 322 -9.08 12.04 -9.77
N TYR A 323 -8.85 13.35 -9.65
CA TYR A 323 -7.68 14.06 -10.15
C TYR A 323 -6.67 14.31 -9.02
N LEU A 324 -5.39 14.05 -9.29
CA LEU A 324 -4.29 14.29 -8.37
C LEU A 324 -3.03 14.69 -9.14
N PRO A 325 -2.83 15.98 -9.41
CA PRO A 325 -1.61 16.47 -10.05
C PRO A 325 -0.42 16.50 -9.07
N VAL A 326 0.77 16.70 -9.62
CA VAL A 326 2.01 16.73 -8.84
C VAL A 326 2.02 17.85 -7.78
N GLU A 327 1.38 18.98 -8.05
CA GLU A 327 1.24 20.15 -7.18
C GLU A 327 0.48 19.79 -5.89
N MET A 328 -0.59 19.03 -6.02
CA MET A 328 -1.38 18.59 -4.86
C MET A 328 -0.59 17.63 -3.98
N VAL A 329 0.18 16.71 -4.57
CA VAL A 329 1.07 15.82 -3.83
C VAL A 329 2.12 16.63 -3.10
N TRP A 330 2.77 17.58 -3.80
CA TRP A 330 3.82 18.44 -3.26
C TRP A 330 3.30 19.33 -2.12
N ALA A 331 2.06 19.82 -2.22
CA ALA A 331 1.46 20.68 -1.20
C ALA A 331 1.04 19.94 0.09
N TYR A 332 1.06 18.61 0.08
CA TYR A 332 0.61 17.82 1.22
C TYR A 332 1.39 18.11 2.51
N ASP A 333 0.65 18.25 3.61
CA ASP A 333 1.21 18.28 4.97
C ASP A 333 0.41 17.34 5.91
N PRO A 334 1.06 16.30 6.47
CA PRO A 334 0.41 15.32 7.34
C PRO A 334 -0.09 15.90 8.66
N TYR A 335 0.35 17.09 9.05
CA TYR A 335 -0.05 17.73 10.31
C TYR A 335 -1.29 18.64 10.20
N VAL A 336 -1.75 18.91 8.97
CA VAL A 336 -3.01 19.62 8.74
C VAL A 336 -4.18 18.71 9.08
N SER A 337 -5.07 19.18 9.99
CA SER A 337 -6.25 18.41 10.40
C SER A 337 -7.49 18.90 9.66
N GLU A 338 -8.27 17.99 9.10
CA GLU A 338 -9.60 18.27 8.56
C GLU A 338 -10.69 18.30 9.67
N ASP A 339 -10.33 17.99 10.90
CA ASP A 339 -11.23 18.06 12.07
C ASP A 339 -10.85 19.24 12.95
N GLU A 340 -11.50 20.38 12.70
CA GLU A 340 -11.31 21.62 13.47
C GLU A 340 -11.62 21.46 14.96
N LYS A 341 -12.55 20.56 15.31
CA LYS A 341 -12.95 20.32 16.70
C LYS A 341 -11.90 19.55 17.49
N ALA A 342 -11.15 18.71 16.80
CA ALA A 342 -10.11 17.90 17.44
C ALA A 342 -8.86 18.72 17.82
N GLY A 343 -8.67 19.90 17.20
CA GLY A 343 -7.49 20.73 17.37
C GLY A 343 -6.19 20.10 16.82
N PRO A 344 -5.10 20.87 16.75
CA PRO A 344 -3.81 20.39 16.24
C PRO A 344 -3.16 19.37 17.18
N LEU A 345 -2.18 18.63 16.64
CA LEU A 345 -1.31 17.76 17.45
C LEU A 345 -0.33 18.62 18.29
N THR A 346 -0.10 18.20 19.53
CA THR A 346 1.02 18.71 20.33
C THR A 346 2.36 18.16 19.78
N GLU A 347 3.48 18.78 20.14
CA GLU A 347 4.81 18.32 19.72
C GLU A 347 5.10 16.88 20.17
N GLU A 348 4.57 16.46 21.31
CA GLU A 348 4.69 15.08 21.78
C GLU A 348 3.87 14.12 20.91
N GLN A 349 2.64 14.48 20.57
CA GLN A 349 1.78 13.69 19.70
C GLN A 349 2.33 13.60 18.27
N LYS A 350 2.99 14.64 17.77
CA LYS A 350 3.66 14.61 16.45
C LYS A 350 4.75 13.55 16.35
N LYS A 351 5.37 13.16 17.46
CA LYS A 351 6.39 12.08 17.47
C LYS A 351 5.81 10.71 17.11
N HIS A 352 4.50 10.52 17.29
CA HIS A 352 3.80 9.33 16.87
C HIS A 352 3.52 9.28 15.37
N ILE A 353 3.69 10.37 14.62
CA ILE A 353 3.62 10.34 13.15
C ILE A 353 4.98 9.90 12.63
N LEU A 354 5.09 8.60 12.33
CA LEU A 354 6.35 8.00 11.89
C LEU A 354 6.80 8.52 10.53
N GLY A 355 5.83 8.82 9.65
CA GLY A 355 6.08 9.33 8.32
C GLY A 355 4.92 9.21 7.36
N ILE A 356 5.26 9.17 6.07
CA ILE A 356 4.32 9.27 4.95
C ILE A 356 4.58 8.11 3.99
N GLN A 357 3.49 7.56 3.44
CA GLN A 357 3.52 6.57 2.37
C GLN A 357 2.58 6.96 1.26
N ALA A 358 3.03 6.86 0.00
CA ALA A 358 2.13 6.90 -1.13
C ALA A 358 1.85 5.49 -1.66
N ASN A 359 0.67 5.31 -2.25
CA ASN A 359 0.18 4.02 -2.71
C ASN A 359 -0.11 4.05 -4.20
N VAL A 360 0.24 2.96 -4.89
CA VAL A 360 -0.13 2.72 -6.28
C VAL A 360 -1.00 1.46 -6.33
N TRP A 361 -2.32 1.66 -6.16
CA TRP A 361 -3.32 0.63 -6.36
C TRP A 361 -3.48 0.34 -7.85
N ARG A 362 -3.70 -0.92 -8.21
CA ARG A 362 -3.56 -1.33 -9.61
C ARG A 362 -4.83 -1.86 -10.26
N GLU A 363 -6.00 -1.50 -9.81
CA GLU A 363 -7.27 -1.92 -10.44
C GLU A 363 -7.33 -1.51 -11.92
N TYR A 364 -6.69 -0.41 -12.29
CA TYR A 364 -6.68 0.13 -13.65
C TYR A 364 -5.29 0.20 -14.27
N ILE A 365 -4.27 -0.38 -13.63
CA ILE A 365 -2.87 -0.29 -14.03
C ILE A 365 -2.35 -1.70 -14.41
N PRO A 366 -2.62 -2.17 -15.64
CA PRO A 366 -2.42 -3.57 -16.02
C PRO A 366 -0.96 -3.97 -16.23
N ASP A 367 -0.08 -3.02 -16.50
CA ASP A 367 1.32 -3.28 -16.84
C ASP A 367 2.28 -2.28 -16.20
N ASN A 368 3.58 -2.56 -16.32
CA ASN A 368 4.61 -1.74 -15.69
C ASN A 368 4.80 -0.38 -16.38
N ASN A 369 4.54 -0.30 -17.69
CA ASN A 369 4.64 0.97 -18.40
C ASN A 369 3.58 1.98 -17.89
N HIS A 370 2.36 1.49 -17.66
CA HIS A 370 1.30 2.28 -17.04
C HIS A 370 1.60 2.57 -15.57
N LEU A 371 2.17 1.63 -14.81
CA LEU A 371 2.62 1.85 -13.43
C LEU A 371 3.62 3.02 -13.34
N GLU A 372 4.61 3.04 -14.22
CA GLU A 372 5.60 4.09 -14.28
C GLU A 372 4.96 5.46 -14.62
N TYR A 373 4.09 5.49 -15.63
CA TYR A 373 3.33 6.69 -15.98
C TYR A 373 2.55 7.25 -14.79
N MET A 374 1.85 6.40 -14.06
CA MET A 374 1.05 6.81 -12.89
C MET A 374 1.90 7.25 -11.71
N THR A 375 3.12 6.73 -11.60
CA THR A 375 4.01 7.00 -10.48
C THR A 375 4.82 8.28 -10.69
N TYR A 376 5.37 8.49 -11.88
CA TYR A 376 6.28 9.60 -12.14
C TYR A 376 5.61 10.74 -12.91
N PRO A 377 5.90 12.03 -12.55
CA PRO A 377 6.87 12.51 -11.56
C PRO A 377 6.29 12.69 -10.14
N ARG A 378 5.09 12.16 -9.81
CA ARG A 378 4.48 12.37 -8.48
C ARG A 378 5.31 11.77 -7.34
N MET A 379 6.09 10.73 -7.60
CA MET A 379 7.03 10.16 -6.62
C MET A 379 8.10 11.17 -6.18
N ASP A 380 8.53 12.08 -7.08
CA ASP A 380 9.45 13.18 -6.73
C ASP A 380 8.82 14.10 -5.69
N ALA A 381 7.53 14.42 -5.88
CA ALA A 381 6.78 15.26 -4.94
C ALA A 381 6.59 14.55 -3.58
N VAL A 382 6.30 13.25 -3.58
CA VAL A 382 6.25 12.43 -2.36
C VAL A 382 7.59 12.48 -1.63
N ALA A 383 8.70 12.29 -2.35
CA ALA A 383 10.04 12.33 -1.77
C ALA A 383 10.36 13.69 -1.14
N GLU A 384 10.01 14.78 -1.81
CA GLU A 384 10.19 16.14 -1.29
C GLU A 384 9.43 16.35 0.03
N VAL A 385 8.16 15.89 0.10
CA VAL A 385 7.33 15.98 1.29
C VAL A 385 7.87 15.11 2.44
N GLN A 386 8.43 13.95 2.13
CA GLN A 386 9.00 13.03 3.10
C GLN A 386 10.35 13.54 3.66
N TRP A 387 11.07 14.34 2.88
CA TRP A 387 12.44 14.75 3.18
C TRP A 387 12.54 16.15 3.78
N LEU A 388 11.85 17.13 3.20
CA LEU A 388 12.00 18.53 3.58
C LEU A 388 11.02 18.96 4.68
N LEU A 389 11.50 19.81 5.58
CA LEU A 389 10.66 20.58 6.46
C LEU A 389 9.83 21.59 5.63
N PRO A 390 8.59 21.92 6.03
CA PRO A 390 7.71 22.80 5.27
C PRO A 390 8.33 24.15 4.91
N GLU A 391 9.09 24.74 5.85
CA GLU A 391 9.79 26.03 5.67
C GLU A 391 10.94 25.98 4.66
N ASN A 392 11.39 24.79 4.28
CA ASN A 392 12.46 24.60 3.29
C ASN A 392 11.91 24.21 1.91
N LYS A 393 10.59 24.07 1.77
CA LYS A 393 9.97 23.78 0.47
C LYS A 393 9.94 25.02 -0.39
N ASP A 394 10.26 24.85 -1.68
CA ASP A 394 10.28 25.90 -2.68
C ASP A 394 9.86 25.29 -4.02
N TRP A 395 8.71 25.72 -4.53
CA TRP A 395 8.13 25.17 -5.76
C TRP A 395 8.99 25.38 -6.99
N ASP A 396 9.58 26.57 -7.15
CA ASP A 396 10.41 26.86 -8.32
C ASP A 396 11.70 26.02 -8.33
N ARG A 397 12.26 25.79 -7.15
CA ARG A 397 13.41 24.88 -6.99
C ARG A 397 13.00 23.44 -7.29
N PHE A 398 11.85 22.99 -6.79
CA PHE A 398 11.32 21.65 -7.05
C PHE A 398 11.10 21.43 -8.55
N ARG A 399 10.44 22.36 -9.23
CA ARG A 399 10.21 22.35 -10.69
C ARG A 399 11.53 22.20 -11.48
N LYS A 400 12.54 22.99 -11.13
CA LYS A 400 13.89 22.86 -11.73
C LYS A 400 14.55 21.51 -11.44
N GLY A 401 14.23 20.90 -10.28
CA GLY A 401 14.65 19.55 -9.94
C GLY A 401 14.03 18.50 -10.85
N LEU A 402 12.75 18.66 -11.20
CA LEU A 402 12.05 17.77 -12.13
C LEU A 402 12.71 17.71 -13.52
N ASP A 403 13.28 18.82 -14.01
CA ASP A 403 14.04 18.83 -15.29
C ASP A 403 15.28 17.92 -15.24
N CYS A 404 15.89 17.80 -14.07
CA CYS A 404 17.00 16.88 -13.86
C CYS A 404 16.49 15.43 -13.78
N MET A 405 15.36 15.20 -13.08
CA MET A 405 14.77 13.88 -12.96
C MET A 405 14.24 13.37 -14.30
N ARG A 406 13.65 14.22 -15.14
CA ARG A 406 13.25 13.87 -16.51
C ARG A 406 14.40 13.23 -17.28
N LYS A 407 15.60 13.83 -17.20
CA LYS A 407 16.81 13.26 -17.84
C LYS A 407 17.22 11.91 -17.24
N VAL A 408 16.99 11.70 -15.95
CA VAL A 408 17.23 10.40 -15.29
C VAL A 408 16.22 9.37 -15.80
N TYR A 409 14.93 9.72 -15.91
CA TYR A 409 13.90 8.84 -16.47
C TYR A 409 14.26 8.42 -17.89
N ASP A 410 14.59 9.38 -18.77
CA ASP A 410 14.99 9.12 -20.16
C ASP A 410 16.21 8.21 -20.22
N LEU A 411 17.23 8.49 -19.40
CA LEU A 411 18.49 7.74 -19.39
C LEU A 411 18.33 6.29 -18.88
N MET A 412 17.45 6.10 -17.91
CA MET A 412 17.18 4.78 -17.31
C MET A 412 16.04 4.03 -18.02
N GLY A 413 15.33 4.67 -18.94
CA GLY A 413 14.24 4.07 -19.71
C GLY A 413 12.97 3.86 -18.89
N TYR A 414 12.60 4.86 -18.06
CA TYR A 414 11.32 4.89 -17.37
C TYR A 414 10.29 5.67 -18.17
N ASN A 415 9.04 5.22 -18.11
CA ASN A 415 7.92 6.00 -18.58
C ASN A 415 7.48 7.01 -17.49
N TYR A 416 6.90 8.14 -17.90
CA TYR A 416 6.42 9.17 -16.98
C TYR A 416 5.39 10.08 -17.64
N ALA A 417 4.51 10.72 -16.87
CA ALA A 417 3.58 11.72 -17.35
C ALA A 417 4.29 13.06 -17.57
N THR A 418 3.91 13.78 -18.62
CA THR A 418 4.59 15.02 -19.06
C THR A 418 3.89 16.32 -18.65
N HIS A 419 2.67 16.23 -18.11
CA HIS A 419 1.79 17.39 -17.86
C HIS A 419 2.47 18.56 -17.14
N VAL A 420 3.27 18.25 -16.12
CA VAL A 420 3.98 19.26 -15.34
C VAL A 420 4.96 20.11 -16.17
N TRP A 421 5.35 19.65 -17.36
CA TRP A 421 6.21 20.38 -18.29
C TRP A 421 5.45 21.01 -19.46
N ASP A 422 4.25 20.51 -19.77
CA ASP A 422 3.47 20.96 -20.92
C ASP A 422 2.75 22.29 -20.64
N GLU A 423 2.38 22.58 -19.38
CA GLU A 423 1.74 23.83 -18.96
C GLU A 423 2.60 25.09 -19.19
N GLU A 424 3.93 24.96 -19.34
CA GLU A 424 4.80 26.08 -19.66
C GLU A 424 4.78 26.48 -21.16
N GLN A 425 4.32 25.59 -22.05
CA GLN A 425 4.27 25.87 -23.50
C GLN A 425 3.06 26.71 -23.91
N GLU A 426 2.03 26.82 -23.07
CA GLU A 426 0.84 27.63 -23.34
C GLU A 426 0.96 29.10 -22.86
N LEU A 427 2.03 29.46 -22.16
CA LEU A 427 2.25 30.79 -21.59
C LEU A 427 3.28 31.66 -22.37
N ASP A 428 3.87 31.15 -23.45
CA ASP A 428 4.71 31.87 -24.39
C ASP A 428 3.94 32.17 -25.70
#